data_777e504128a8f5334cf58356c9111875
#
_entry.id   777e504128a8f5334cf58356c9111875
#
_cell.length_a   1.000
_cell.length_b   1.000
_cell.length_c   1.000
_cell.angle_alpha   90.00
_cell.angle_beta   90.00
_cell.angle_gamma   90.00
#
_symmetry.space_group_name_H-M   'P 1'
#
loop_
_entity.id
_entity.type
_entity.pdbx_description
1 polymer ?
#
loop_
_entity_poly.entity_id
_entity_poly.type
_entity_poly.pdbx_seq_one_letter_code
_entity_poly.pdbx_strand_id
1 'polypeptide(L)'
;MRSLCRAMAAPWPGLQFANGTYPDYLHHDEAPASTRYGEAMLGYGLLMTGVRENDDALIDAGLRGVNWFVAQTALQRDHPSVFANAAVASAYNFARAHVTGRPLFDNARDDWETWLRHAKLLWLPDTAHYANKYLVEVVAVLELLDTGLDSDVPGAVLAHDATAKQLAEDLIDRKVPAMADAGAFAVGDKRAYFLSDPEGGNPLAYQGLSFGLYGRALQLLGDRASDAAKTTLRLVAQGSWGLMGPDGDVAYHGRSQEQAWTLGLTANGAEASIAFADASAASYHPMAQRALVRLRDAYGVGPKGLYLTPSLREDMRDRLHGVDTYAGVVGYSGLTLVACNWATDLRDDEAAPTADGGDSAYDYELNPFKTGFAVVRRGDLWFAVRAAAKTAADDLRYDFGLVALKTSAAGGAWVDVVRPRPHTRTGPDSAGPVLRRSAGIGLPEGERLDIAADGTVTVTGGFRTVAGEWLRRGVRFRFQPHEGGVRVIFPTEQGDRIKYSVFFDADGDEHPTVGNRSVSDGNQRVTFAPDAEVAFDAAGYASGRDAALVRANLFFKASDGGPVHIVVKPT
;
A
#
# COMPACT_ATOMS: atom_id res chain seq x y z
N MET A 1 -9.92 -1.32 18.07
CA MET A 1 -10.17 -0.46 16.90
C MET A 1 -10.69 0.92 17.30
N ARG A 2 -11.75 1.03 18.09
CA ARG A 2 -12.34 2.33 18.54
C ARG A 2 -11.30 3.30 19.11
N SER A 3 -10.47 2.84 20.05
CA SER A 3 -9.45 3.68 20.68
C SER A 3 -8.47 4.30 19.68
N LEU A 4 -8.12 3.56 18.63
CA LEU A 4 -7.25 4.07 17.55
C LEU A 4 -7.97 5.11 16.68
N CYS A 5 -9.23 4.86 16.26
CA CYS A 5 -10.02 5.86 15.54
C CYS A 5 -10.16 7.16 16.34
N ARG A 6 -10.48 7.04 17.64
CA ARG A 6 -10.54 8.18 18.53
C ARG A 6 -9.22 8.94 18.64
N ALA A 7 -8.10 8.23 18.80
CA ALA A 7 -6.78 8.85 18.87
C ALA A 7 -6.44 9.59 17.56
N MET A 8 -6.72 9.00 16.39
CA MET A 8 -6.51 9.64 15.10
C MET A 8 -7.39 10.87 14.88
N ALA A 9 -8.62 10.86 15.39
CA ALA A 9 -9.58 11.94 15.21
C ALA A 9 -9.34 13.13 16.18
N ALA A 10 -8.90 12.85 17.41
CA ALA A 10 -8.84 13.79 18.52
C ALA A 10 -8.10 15.12 18.25
N PRO A 11 -6.99 15.17 17.49
CA PRO A 11 -6.28 16.44 17.25
C PRO A 11 -7.03 17.42 16.33
N TRP A 12 -7.84 16.91 15.41
CA TRP A 12 -8.36 17.68 14.29
C TRP A 12 -9.30 18.83 14.63
N PRO A 13 -10.22 18.74 15.64
CA PRO A 13 -11.03 19.89 16.02
C PRO A 13 -10.22 21.11 16.45
N GLY A 14 -9.09 20.88 17.14
CA GLY A 14 -8.18 21.94 17.57
C GLY A 14 -7.27 22.50 16.45
N LEU A 15 -7.09 21.74 15.38
CA LEU A 15 -6.30 22.14 14.22
C LEU A 15 -7.14 22.83 13.13
N GLN A 16 -8.45 22.67 13.15
CA GLN A 16 -9.35 23.17 12.12
C GLN A 16 -9.38 24.70 12.08
N PHE A 17 -9.22 25.25 10.87
CA PHE A 17 -9.38 26.70 10.65
C PHE A 17 -10.85 27.14 10.78
N ALA A 18 -11.05 28.44 11.04
CA ALA A 18 -12.40 29.01 11.21
C ALA A 18 -13.31 28.82 9.97
N ASN A 19 -12.75 28.70 8.78
CA ASN A 19 -13.47 28.43 7.54
C ASN A 19 -13.87 26.96 7.35
N GLY A 20 -13.43 26.05 8.22
CA GLY A 20 -13.74 24.62 8.16
C GLY A 20 -12.64 23.74 7.51
N THR A 21 -11.57 24.32 6.97
CA THR A 21 -10.45 23.57 6.42
C THR A 21 -9.47 23.10 7.49
N TYR A 22 -8.56 22.21 7.12
CA TYR A 22 -7.51 21.70 8.00
C TYR A 22 -6.13 22.06 7.46
N PRO A 23 -5.12 22.21 8.33
CA PRO A 23 -3.74 22.44 7.88
C PRO A 23 -3.21 21.19 7.18
N ASP A 24 -2.45 21.39 6.11
CA ASP A 24 -1.73 20.32 5.44
C ASP A 24 -0.23 20.61 5.45
N TYR A 25 0.47 20.00 6.40
CA TYR A 25 1.90 20.22 6.59
C TYR A 25 2.79 19.59 5.50
N LEU A 26 2.22 18.80 4.57
CA LEU A 26 2.94 18.35 3.37
C LEU A 26 3.00 19.43 2.29
N HIS A 27 2.01 20.28 2.23
CA HIS A 27 1.90 21.27 1.18
C HIS A 27 2.19 22.69 1.67
N HIS A 28 1.54 23.15 2.72
CA HIS A 28 1.81 24.44 3.37
C HIS A 28 0.99 24.55 4.66
N ASP A 29 1.53 25.15 5.72
CA ASP A 29 0.83 25.38 6.98
C ASP A 29 -0.37 26.35 6.88
N GLU A 30 -0.43 27.16 5.83
CA GLU A 30 -1.31 28.32 5.73
C GLU A 30 -2.41 28.21 4.66
N ALA A 31 -2.29 27.28 3.74
CA ALA A 31 -3.30 27.14 2.70
C ALA A 31 -4.17 25.92 2.98
N PRO A 32 -5.50 26.02 2.80
CA PRO A 32 -6.29 24.83 2.60
C PRO A 32 -5.68 24.15 1.40
N ALA A 33 -5.03 23.02 1.62
CA ALA A 33 -4.62 22.22 0.52
C ALA A 33 -5.88 21.91 -0.26
N SER A 34 -5.93 22.31 -1.51
CA SER A 34 -6.97 21.86 -2.41
C SER A 34 -6.74 20.39 -2.68
N THR A 35 -6.78 19.60 -1.64
CA THR A 35 -6.76 18.17 -1.79
C THR A 35 -8.06 17.82 -2.46
N ARG A 36 -7.99 17.14 -3.55
CA ARG A 36 -9.13 16.80 -4.41
C ARG A 36 -10.30 16.16 -3.66
N TYR A 37 -10.13 15.77 -2.39
CA TYR A 37 -11.13 15.11 -1.56
C TYR A 37 -10.83 15.19 -0.05
N GLY A 38 -9.77 15.85 0.37
CA GLY A 38 -9.22 15.73 1.73
C GLY A 38 -10.21 16.12 2.82
N GLU A 39 -10.76 17.32 2.72
CA GLU A 39 -11.70 17.85 3.72
C GLU A 39 -12.98 17.03 3.79
N ALA A 40 -13.48 16.55 2.66
CA ALA A 40 -14.68 15.70 2.64
C ALA A 40 -14.38 14.33 3.29
N MET A 41 -13.24 13.71 2.94
CA MET A 41 -12.86 12.39 3.46
C MET A 41 -12.54 12.45 4.95
N LEU A 42 -11.76 13.44 5.40
CA LEU A 42 -11.45 13.62 6.81
C LEU A 42 -12.72 14.00 7.59
N GLY A 43 -13.52 14.93 7.04
CA GLY A 43 -14.79 15.33 7.63
C GLY A 43 -15.72 14.13 7.85
N TYR A 44 -15.83 13.24 6.88
CA TYR A 44 -16.62 12.00 7.02
C TYR A 44 -16.06 11.10 8.13
N GLY A 45 -14.73 10.88 8.16
CA GLY A 45 -14.09 10.07 9.20
C GLY A 45 -14.29 10.64 10.60
N LEU A 46 -14.19 11.97 10.77
CA LEU A 46 -14.48 12.66 12.03
C LEU A 46 -15.95 12.53 12.45
N LEU A 47 -16.87 12.67 11.50
CA LEU A 47 -18.30 12.52 11.74
C LEU A 47 -18.64 11.11 12.24
N MET A 48 -18.13 10.07 11.57
CA MET A 48 -18.31 8.68 12.02
C MET A 48 -17.78 8.47 13.43
N THR A 49 -16.56 8.92 13.69
CA THR A 49 -15.93 8.77 15.01
C THR A 49 -16.69 9.54 16.06
N GLY A 50 -17.07 10.80 15.77
CA GLY A 50 -17.78 11.66 16.71
C GLY A 50 -19.15 11.11 17.11
N VAL A 51 -19.93 10.59 16.16
CA VAL A 51 -21.22 9.94 16.45
C VAL A 51 -21.02 8.71 17.33
N ARG A 52 -20.04 7.87 17.02
CA ARG A 52 -19.76 6.65 17.79
C ARG A 52 -19.30 6.94 19.21
N GLU A 53 -18.48 7.96 19.40
CA GLU A 53 -17.95 8.38 20.71
C GLU A 53 -18.88 9.36 21.45
N ASN A 54 -19.98 9.79 20.83
CA ASN A 54 -20.86 10.86 21.32
C ASN A 54 -20.08 12.16 21.63
N ASP A 55 -19.19 12.55 20.70
CA ASP A 55 -18.29 13.70 20.80
C ASP A 55 -18.74 14.81 19.84
N ASP A 56 -19.38 15.84 20.39
CA ASP A 56 -19.91 16.96 19.60
C ASP A 56 -18.81 17.76 18.89
N ALA A 57 -17.63 17.87 19.45
CA ALA A 57 -16.54 18.61 18.83
C ALA A 57 -16.05 17.90 17.55
N LEU A 58 -15.96 16.57 17.55
CA LEU A 58 -15.64 15.78 16.37
C LEU A 58 -16.75 15.84 15.32
N ILE A 59 -18.03 15.73 15.75
CA ILE A 59 -19.18 15.85 14.85
C ILE A 59 -19.17 17.21 14.15
N ASP A 60 -19.04 18.28 14.91
CA ASP A 60 -19.06 19.64 14.36
C ASP A 60 -17.86 19.92 13.46
N ALA A 61 -16.67 19.44 13.83
CA ALA A 61 -15.49 19.55 12.98
C ALA A 61 -15.68 18.79 11.66
N GLY A 62 -16.22 17.57 11.72
CA GLY A 62 -16.55 16.79 10.54
C GLY A 62 -17.53 17.51 9.61
N LEU A 63 -18.63 17.99 10.15
CA LEU A 63 -19.64 18.76 9.39
C LEU A 63 -19.06 20.02 8.76
N ARG A 64 -18.26 20.82 9.50
CA ARG A 64 -17.62 22.02 8.95
C ARG A 64 -16.67 21.70 7.79
N GLY A 65 -15.91 20.61 7.90
CA GLY A 65 -15.00 20.17 6.82
C GLY A 65 -15.75 19.82 5.52
N VAL A 66 -16.81 19.02 5.64
CA VAL A 66 -17.63 18.67 4.47
C VAL A 66 -18.40 19.89 3.94
N ASN A 67 -18.95 20.75 4.81
CA ASN A 67 -19.63 21.98 4.39
C ASN A 67 -18.72 22.89 3.57
N TRP A 68 -17.49 23.09 4.05
CA TRP A 68 -16.51 23.86 3.27
C TRP A 68 -16.25 23.23 1.90
N PHE A 69 -16.10 21.92 1.87
CA PHE A 69 -15.77 21.19 0.63
C PHE A 69 -16.89 21.30 -0.40
N VAL A 70 -18.14 21.05 -0.02
CA VAL A 70 -19.27 21.12 -0.95
C VAL A 70 -19.56 22.54 -1.44
N ALA A 71 -19.19 23.56 -0.68
CA ALA A 71 -19.28 24.96 -1.11
C ALA A 71 -18.27 25.30 -2.25
N GLN A 72 -17.26 24.45 -2.48
CA GLN A 72 -16.26 24.63 -3.55
C GLN A 72 -16.77 24.04 -4.88
N THR A 73 -17.88 24.53 -5.41
CA THR A 73 -18.51 24.01 -6.65
C THR A 73 -17.58 24.00 -7.85
N ALA A 74 -16.59 24.90 -7.91
CA ALA A 74 -15.56 24.91 -8.94
C ALA A 74 -14.69 23.65 -8.92
N LEU A 75 -14.38 23.08 -7.73
CA LEU A 75 -13.59 21.86 -7.63
C LEU A 75 -14.30 20.69 -8.30
N GLN A 76 -15.59 20.55 -8.12
CA GLN A 76 -16.34 19.45 -8.74
C GLN A 76 -16.44 19.62 -10.26
N ARG A 77 -16.62 20.86 -10.75
CA ARG A 77 -16.75 21.14 -12.17
C ARG A 77 -15.41 21.00 -12.90
N ASP A 78 -14.35 21.57 -12.35
CA ASP A 78 -13.06 21.72 -13.04
C ASP A 78 -12.09 20.58 -12.70
N HIS A 79 -12.24 19.97 -11.54
CA HIS A 79 -11.40 18.86 -11.05
C HIS A 79 -12.25 17.76 -10.38
N PRO A 80 -13.17 17.12 -11.10
CA PRO A 80 -14.01 16.09 -10.51
C PRO A 80 -13.16 14.94 -9.94
N SER A 81 -13.53 14.46 -8.76
CA SER A 81 -12.82 13.37 -8.10
C SER A 81 -13.81 12.33 -7.60
N VAL A 82 -13.59 11.07 -7.98
CA VAL A 82 -14.43 9.96 -7.53
C VAL A 82 -14.29 9.73 -6.04
N PHE A 83 -13.09 9.96 -5.47
CA PHE A 83 -12.91 9.91 -4.01
C PHE A 83 -13.74 10.99 -3.29
N ALA A 84 -13.86 12.18 -3.87
CA ALA A 84 -14.72 13.23 -3.33
C ALA A 84 -16.19 12.81 -3.39
N ASN A 85 -16.65 12.27 -4.53
CA ASN A 85 -18.02 11.79 -4.68
C ASN A 85 -18.33 10.68 -3.66
N ALA A 86 -17.43 9.72 -3.47
CA ALA A 86 -17.58 8.68 -2.46
C ALA A 86 -17.66 9.28 -1.05
N ALA A 87 -16.76 10.20 -0.71
CA ALA A 87 -16.71 10.81 0.61
C ALA A 87 -17.95 11.64 0.92
N VAL A 88 -18.39 12.52 0.00
CA VAL A 88 -19.58 13.36 0.21
C VAL A 88 -20.85 12.53 0.26
N ALA A 89 -21.02 11.53 -0.62
CA ALA A 89 -22.19 10.65 -0.62
C ALA A 89 -22.27 9.81 0.66
N SER A 90 -21.17 9.21 1.08
CA SER A 90 -21.11 8.45 2.34
C SER A 90 -21.39 9.36 3.55
N ALA A 91 -20.78 10.55 3.58
CA ALA A 91 -21.01 11.52 4.64
C ALA A 91 -22.48 11.99 4.71
N TYR A 92 -23.10 12.24 3.54
CA TYR A 92 -24.52 12.62 3.47
C TYR A 92 -25.44 11.52 3.99
N ASN A 93 -25.26 10.28 3.53
CA ASN A 93 -26.05 9.14 4.00
C ASN A 93 -25.90 8.95 5.52
N PHE A 94 -24.68 9.04 6.02
CA PHE A 94 -24.40 8.94 7.45
C PHE A 94 -24.99 10.11 8.25
N ALA A 95 -24.80 11.35 7.79
CA ALA A 95 -25.34 12.55 8.46
C ALA A 95 -26.86 12.52 8.51
N ARG A 96 -27.52 12.16 7.41
CA ARG A 96 -28.98 12.00 7.34
C ARG A 96 -29.51 11.00 8.36
N ALA A 97 -28.77 9.92 8.60
CA ALA A 97 -29.17 8.87 9.54
C ALA A 97 -28.93 9.26 11.02
N HIS A 98 -27.87 10.04 11.31
CA HIS A 98 -27.37 10.17 12.68
C HIS A 98 -27.35 11.59 13.25
N VAL A 99 -27.36 12.64 12.40
CA VAL A 99 -27.19 14.03 12.85
C VAL A 99 -28.23 15.01 12.30
N THR A 100 -29.30 14.51 11.72
CA THR A 100 -30.47 15.34 11.38
C THR A 100 -30.97 16.08 12.63
N GLY A 101 -31.29 17.36 12.50
CA GLY A 101 -31.61 18.26 13.61
C GLY A 101 -30.42 19.09 14.09
N ARG A 102 -29.21 18.83 13.62
CA ARG A 102 -28.04 19.70 13.91
C ARG A 102 -27.98 20.85 12.91
N PRO A 103 -27.89 22.11 13.38
CA PRO A 103 -27.89 23.29 12.49
C PRO A 103 -26.77 23.27 11.44
N LEU A 104 -25.59 22.75 11.77
CA LEU A 104 -24.48 22.65 10.82
C LEU A 104 -24.77 21.72 9.61
N PHE A 105 -25.59 20.70 9.81
CA PHE A 105 -26.01 19.82 8.70
C PHE A 105 -27.26 20.38 8.02
N ASP A 106 -28.30 20.71 8.80
CA ASP A 106 -29.60 21.08 8.24
C ASP A 106 -29.55 22.37 7.42
N ASN A 107 -28.73 23.36 7.83
CA ASN A 107 -28.53 24.60 7.08
C ASN A 107 -27.69 24.43 5.80
N ALA A 108 -26.84 23.40 5.72
CA ALA A 108 -25.97 23.15 4.57
C ALA A 108 -26.51 22.01 3.68
N ARG A 109 -27.63 21.41 4.02
CA ARG A 109 -28.17 20.23 3.33
C ARG A 109 -28.36 20.46 1.83
N ASP A 110 -28.91 21.60 1.44
CA ASP A 110 -29.14 21.94 0.04
C ASP A 110 -27.83 22.04 -0.76
N ASP A 111 -26.75 22.52 -0.13
CA ASP A 111 -25.42 22.58 -0.76
C ASP A 111 -24.85 21.17 -0.96
N TRP A 112 -25.02 20.26 0.01
CA TRP A 112 -24.62 18.87 -0.11
C TRP A 112 -25.40 18.17 -1.22
N GLU A 113 -26.72 18.33 -1.27
CA GLU A 113 -27.56 17.76 -2.31
C GLU A 113 -27.24 18.33 -3.69
N THR A 114 -26.95 19.65 -3.76
CA THR A 114 -26.49 20.28 -5.01
C THR A 114 -25.19 19.68 -5.48
N TRP A 115 -24.21 19.48 -4.58
CA TRP A 115 -22.96 18.79 -4.93
C TRP A 115 -23.22 17.39 -5.49
N LEU A 116 -24.02 16.60 -4.80
CA LEU A 116 -24.32 15.22 -5.18
C LEU A 116 -25.05 15.11 -6.52
N ARG A 117 -25.95 16.05 -6.83
CA ARG A 117 -26.65 16.14 -8.12
C ARG A 117 -25.73 16.43 -9.31
N HIS A 118 -24.48 16.85 -9.06
CA HIS A 118 -23.47 17.09 -10.07
C HIS A 118 -22.41 15.98 -10.16
N ALA A 119 -22.52 14.93 -9.34
CA ALA A 119 -21.58 13.82 -9.37
C ALA A 119 -21.59 13.09 -10.73
N LYS A 120 -20.42 12.76 -11.27
CA LYS A 120 -20.26 12.15 -12.60
C LYS A 120 -19.49 10.84 -12.51
N LEU A 121 -19.80 9.92 -13.39
CA LEU A 121 -18.95 8.76 -13.67
C LEU A 121 -17.70 9.24 -14.42
N LEU A 122 -16.54 8.76 -13.96
CA LEU A 122 -15.25 9.11 -14.56
C LEU A 122 -14.53 7.91 -15.15
N TRP A 123 -14.63 6.76 -14.48
CA TRP A 123 -13.83 5.59 -14.78
C TRP A 123 -14.62 4.34 -15.14
N LEU A 124 -15.86 4.16 -14.67
CA LEU A 124 -16.65 2.98 -15.00
C LEU A 124 -16.83 2.74 -16.51
N PRO A 125 -16.98 3.78 -17.34
CA PRO A 125 -17.05 3.61 -18.80
C PRO A 125 -15.68 3.38 -19.44
N ASP A 126 -14.59 3.62 -18.73
CA ASP A 126 -13.22 3.52 -19.25
C ASP A 126 -12.81 2.05 -19.45
N THR A 127 -11.95 1.83 -20.43
CA THR A 127 -11.32 0.53 -20.69
C THR A 127 -10.02 0.33 -19.88
N ALA A 128 -9.62 1.29 -19.06
CA ALA A 128 -8.44 1.18 -18.21
C ALA A 128 -8.58 0.00 -17.22
N HIS A 129 -7.47 -0.69 -16.96
CA HIS A 129 -7.47 -1.93 -16.20
C HIS A 129 -6.98 -1.75 -14.76
N TYR A 130 -7.48 -0.72 -14.06
CA TYR A 130 -7.09 -0.41 -12.68
C TYR A 130 -8.19 -0.80 -11.70
N ALA A 131 -7.99 -1.87 -10.95
CA ALA A 131 -8.98 -2.35 -9.99
C ALA A 131 -9.34 -1.26 -8.96
N ASN A 132 -8.36 -0.53 -8.43
CA ASN A 132 -8.57 0.50 -7.43
C ASN A 132 -9.43 1.68 -7.94
N LYS A 133 -9.26 2.10 -9.20
CA LYS A 133 -10.05 3.19 -9.78
C LYS A 133 -11.52 2.78 -9.91
N TYR A 134 -11.76 1.60 -10.45
CA TYR A 134 -13.12 1.07 -10.56
C TYR A 134 -13.78 0.90 -9.20
N LEU A 135 -13.06 0.35 -8.22
CA LEU A 135 -13.64 0.05 -6.92
C LEU A 135 -14.03 1.31 -6.12
N VAL A 136 -13.23 2.38 -6.19
CA VAL A 136 -13.64 3.64 -5.55
C VAL A 136 -14.85 4.25 -6.24
N GLU A 137 -14.95 4.12 -7.56
CA GLU A 137 -16.13 4.61 -8.30
C GLU A 137 -17.37 3.77 -8.01
N VAL A 138 -17.23 2.45 -7.89
CA VAL A 138 -18.33 1.58 -7.45
C VAL A 138 -18.83 2.00 -6.07
N VAL A 139 -17.93 2.23 -5.11
CA VAL A 139 -18.32 2.74 -3.79
C VAL A 139 -19.06 4.07 -3.92
N ALA A 140 -18.55 5.01 -4.73
CA ALA A 140 -19.21 6.28 -4.97
C ALA A 140 -20.63 6.11 -5.57
N VAL A 141 -20.77 5.24 -6.58
CA VAL A 141 -22.08 4.97 -7.22
C VAL A 141 -23.07 4.34 -6.23
N LEU A 142 -22.65 3.33 -5.48
CA LEU A 142 -23.53 2.66 -4.51
C LEU A 142 -23.98 3.63 -3.41
N GLU A 143 -23.08 4.47 -2.91
CA GLU A 143 -23.43 5.51 -1.94
C GLU A 143 -24.34 6.60 -2.54
N LEU A 144 -24.12 7.01 -3.80
CA LEU A 144 -24.97 7.96 -4.51
C LEU A 144 -26.39 7.41 -4.72
N LEU A 145 -26.52 6.15 -5.09
CA LEU A 145 -27.81 5.47 -5.22
C LEU A 145 -28.59 5.46 -3.90
N ASP A 146 -27.90 5.30 -2.78
CA ASP A 146 -28.49 5.31 -1.43
C ASP A 146 -28.97 6.68 -0.98
N THR A 147 -28.49 7.78 -1.60
CA THR A 147 -28.98 9.13 -1.27
C THR A 147 -30.46 9.34 -1.59
N GLY A 148 -30.96 8.65 -2.59
CA GLY A 148 -32.32 8.79 -3.12
C GLY A 148 -32.55 10.11 -3.88
N LEU A 149 -31.47 10.81 -4.28
CA LEU A 149 -31.57 12.07 -5.02
C LEU A 149 -31.70 11.84 -6.51
N ASP A 150 -32.46 12.70 -7.18
CA ASP A 150 -32.57 12.77 -8.64
C ASP A 150 -31.70 13.89 -9.21
N SER A 151 -31.27 13.77 -10.47
CA SER A 151 -30.52 14.82 -11.16
C SER A 151 -31.03 15.07 -12.57
N ASP A 152 -31.14 16.36 -12.88
CA ASP A 152 -31.39 16.86 -14.23
C ASP A 152 -30.09 17.20 -14.98
N VAL A 153 -28.93 16.96 -14.37
CA VAL A 153 -27.63 17.31 -14.91
C VAL A 153 -27.15 16.23 -15.87
N PRO A 154 -26.91 16.54 -17.17
CA PRO A 154 -26.44 15.56 -18.13
C PRO A 154 -25.12 14.90 -17.69
N GLY A 155 -25.08 13.58 -17.67
CA GLY A 155 -23.92 12.79 -17.27
C GLY A 155 -23.67 12.72 -15.76
N ALA A 156 -24.59 13.23 -14.92
CA ALA A 156 -24.57 12.97 -13.49
C ALA A 156 -25.11 11.56 -13.18
N VAL A 157 -24.63 11.00 -12.08
CA VAL A 157 -25.01 9.68 -11.59
C VAL A 157 -25.82 9.86 -10.31
N LEU A 158 -27.07 9.41 -10.33
CA LEU A 158 -27.92 9.50 -9.15
C LEU A 158 -28.76 8.26 -8.91
N ALA A 159 -29.48 8.27 -7.80
CA ALA A 159 -30.21 7.17 -7.19
C ALA A 159 -31.06 6.31 -8.15
N HIS A 160 -31.53 6.85 -9.27
CA HIS A 160 -32.35 6.14 -10.23
C HIS A 160 -31.65 5.84 -11.57
N ASP A 161 -30.33 6.08 -11.66
CA ASP A 161 -29.56 5.75 -12.87
C ASP A 161 -29.34 4.24 -12.98
N ALA A 162 -30.27 3.56 -13.64
CA ALA A 162 -30.22 2.12 -13.87
C ALA A 162 -28.93 1.70 -14.60
N THR A 163 -28.38 2.55 -15.47
CA THR A 163 -27.15 2.27 -16.22
C THR A 163 -25.94 2.29 -15.27
N ALA A 164 -25.83 3.28 -14.41
CA ALA A 164 -24.73 3.36 -13.45
C ALA A 164 -24.77 2.20 -12.45
N LYS A 165 -25.96 1.86 -11.96
CA LYS A 165 -26.16 0.69 -11.10
C LYS A 165 -25.72 -0.59 -11.78
N GLN A 166 -26.18 -0.82 -13.02
CA GLN A 166 -25.82 -2.01 -13.79
C GLN A 166 -24.32 -2.09 -14.07
N LEU A 167 -23.66 -0.96 -14.38
CA LEU A 167 -22.21 -0.90 -14.56
C LEU A 167 -21.45 -1.26 -13.27
N ALA A 168 -21.90 -0.76 -12.13
CA ALA A 168 -21.29 -1.06 -10.84
C ALA A 168 -21.46 -2.53 -10.45
N GLU A 169 -22.65 -3.09 -10.63
CA GLU A 169 -22.93 -4.50 -10.38
C GLU A 169 -22.13 -5.41 -11.34
N ASP A 170 -22.09 -5.09 -12.63
CA ASP A 170 -21.30 -5.83 -13.62
C ASP A 170 -19.79 -5.82 -13.28
N LEU A 171 -19.30 -4.70 -12.81
CA LEU A 171 -17.91 -4.58 -12.42
C LEU A 171 -17.58 -5.48 -11.22
N ILE A 172 -18.43 -5.49 -10.19
CA ILE A 172 -18.26 -6.32 -8.99
C ILE A 172 -18.42 -7.81 -9.30
N ASP A 173 -19.37 -8.18 -10.13
CA ASP A 173 -19.74 -9.57 -10.36
C ASP A 173 -18.91 -10.25 -11.46
N ARG A 174 -18.35 -9.49 -12.39
CA ARG A 174 -17.64 -10.04 -13.56
C ARG A 174 -16.25 -9.46 -13.80
N LYS A 175 -16.10 -8.12 -13.84
CA LYS A 175 -14.83 -7.51 -14.25
C LYS A 175 -13.76 -7.62 -13.19
N VAL A 176 -14.05 -7.28 -11.93
CA VAL A 176 -13.09 -7.41 -10.84
C VAL A 176 -12.72 -8.87 -10.58
N PRO A 177 -13.66 -9.84 -10.55
CA PRO A 177 -13.31 -11.26 -10.51
C PRO A 177 -12.39 -11.71 -11.65
N ALA A 178 -12.62 -11.28 -12.87
CA ALA A 178 -11.76 -11.61 -14.01
C ALA A 178 -10.35 -10.99 -13.90
N MET A 179 -10.25 -9.75 -13.42
CA MET A 179 -8.95 -9.10 -13.15
C MET A 179 -8.19 -9.81 -12.03
N ALA A 180 -8.88 -10.20 -10.97
CA ALA A 180 -8.31 -10.94 -9.85
C ALA A 180 -7.85 -12.34 -10.28
N ASP A 181 -8.62 -13.02 -11.13
CA ASP A 181 -8.27 -14.33 -11.68
C ASP A 181 -7.02 -14.27 -12.56
N ALA A 182 -6.86 -13.19 -13.33
CA ALA A 182 -5.63 -12.95 -14.10
C ALA A 182 -4.39 -12.74 -13.22
N GLY A 183 -4.57 -12.32 -11.97
CA GLY A 183 -3.54 -12.19 -10.93
C GLY A 183 -3.50 -13.39 -9.96
N ALA A 184 -4.06 -14.55 -10.33
CA ALA A 184 -4.10 -15.71 -9.45
C ALA A 184 -2.71 -16.29 -9.18
N PHE A 185 -2.51 -16.76 -7.95
CA PHE A 185 -1.29 -17.41 -7.48
C PHE A 185 -1.60 -18.43 -6.37
N ALA A 186 -0.60 -19.20 -5.97
CA ALA A 186 -0.72 -20.17 -4.90
C ALA A 186 -0.21 -19.60 -3.57
N VAL A 187 -0.90 -19.92 -2.48
CA VAL A 187 -0.46 -19.71 -1.11
C VAL A 187 -0.51 -21.06 -0.42
N GLY A 188 0.63 -21.74 -0.33
CA GLY A 188 0.67 -23.16 0.02
C GLY A 188 -0.11 -23.99 -1.01
N ASP A 189 -1.12 -24.73 -0.54
CA ASP A 189 -2.04 -25.53 -1.36
C ASP A 189 -3.30 -24.78 -1.79
N LYS A 190 -3.43 -23.50 -1.42
CA LYS A 190 -4.63 -22.69 -1.66
C LYS A 190 -4.42 -21.71 -2.81
N ARG A 191 -5.49 -21.48 -3.57
CA ARG A 191 -5.55 -20.41 -4.55
C ARG A 191 -5.78 -19.08 -3.86
N ALA A 192 -5.11 -18.05 -4.34
CA ALA A 192 -5.23 -16.67 -3.89
C ALA A 192 -5.27 -15.71 -5.07
N TYR A 193 -5.75 -14.49 -4.85
CA TYR A 193 -5.86 -13.47 -5.89
C TYR A 193 -5.07 -12.22 -5.54
N PHE A 194 -4.50 -11.62 -6.58
CA PHE A 194 -3.89 -10.30 -6.56
C PHE A 194 -4.69 -9.34 -7.45
N LEU A 195 -5.10 -8.19 -6.89
CA LEU A 195 -5.78 -7.15 -7.66
C LEU A 195 -4.73 -6.23 -8.29
N SER A 196 -4.59 -6.35 -9.60
CA SER A 196 -3.55 -5.71 -10.38
C SER A 196 -3.67 -4.19 -10.45
N ASP A 197 -2.54 -3.50 -10.35
CA ASP A 197 -2.36 -2.13 -10.80
C ASP A 197 -1.40 -2.15 -12.01
N PRO A 198 -1.90 -1.99 -13.26
CA PRO A 198 -1.10 -2.14 -14.47
C PRO A 198 -0.02 -1.06 -14.65
N GLU A 199 -0.09 0.07 -13.97
CA GLU A 199 0.94 1.13 -14.13
C GLU A 199 2.31 0.68 -13.68
N GLY A 200 2.39 -0.44 -13.02
CA GLY A 200 3.61 -0.59 -12.72
C GLY A 200 4.26 -1.65 -11.95
N GLY A 201 3.81 -2.70 -11.86
CA GLY A 201 4.51 -3.78 -11.20
C GLY A 201 3.89 -4.12 -9.86
N ASN A 202 2.60 -3.86 -9.78
CA ASN A 202 1.76 -4.29 -8.68
C ASN A 202 2.27 -3.80 -7.32
N PRO A 203 2.25 -2.49 -7.06
CA PRO A 203 2.60 -1.97 -5.75
C PRO A 203 1.65 -2.53 -4.70
N LEU A 204 2.20 -3.05 -3.61
CA LEU A 204 1.42 -3.73 -2.58
C LEU A 204 0.43 -2.80 -1.87
N ALA A 205 0.73 -1.51 -1.80
CA ALA A 205 -0.21 -0.53 -1.26
C ALA A 205 -1.55 -0.53 -2.01
N TYR A 206 -1.53 -0.72 -3.33
CA TYR A 206 -2.75 -0.74 -4.16
C TYR A 206 -3.50 -2.08 -4.08
N GLN A 207 -2.82 -3.17 -3.72
CA GLN A 207 -3.49 -4.39 -3.30
C GLN A 207 -4.34 -4.13 -2.05
N GLY A 208 -3.77 -3.47 -1.04
CA GLY A 208 -4.50 -3.09 0.18
C GLY A 208 -5.65 -2.13 -0.09
N LEU A 209 -5.43 -1.11 -0.96
CA LEU A 209 -6.48 -0.17 -1.38
C LEU A 209 -7.65 -0.90 -2.03
N SER A 210 -7.37 -1.72 -3.03
CA SER A 210 -8.40 -2.46 -3.78
C SER A 210 -9.12 -3.46 -2.88
N PHE A 211 -8.40 -4.13 -1.98
CA PHE A 211 -8.98 -5.06 -1.03
C PHE A 211 -9.99 -4.38 -0.09
N GLY A 212 -9.61 -3.25 0.50
CA GLY A 212 -10.50 -2.49 1.39
C GLY A 212 -11.72 -1.92 0.69
N LEU A 213 -11.54 -1.35 -0.51
CA LEU A 213 -12.64 -0.82 -1.30
C LEU A 213 -13.59 -1.92 -1.80
N TYR A 214 -13.07 -3.09 -2.16
CA TYR A 214 -13.90 -4.24 -2.54
C TYR A 214 -14.73 -4.74 -1.35
N GLY A 215 -14.11 -4.81 -0.16
CA GLY A 215 -14.84 -5.07 1.09
C GLY A 215 -15.97 -4.07 1.34
N ARG A 216 -15.70 -2.76 1.15
CA ARG A 216 -16.74 -1.71 1.28
C ARG A 216 -17.86 -1.87 0.26
N ALA A 217 -17.54 -2.19 -1.00
CA ALA A 217 -18.54 -2.42 -2.02
C ALA A 217 -19.48 -3.59 -1.66
N LEU A 218 -18.94 -4.71 -1.15
CA LEU A 218 -19.77 -5.83 -0.70
C LEU A 218 -20.62 -5.46 0.54
N GLN A 219 -20.08 -4.66 1.45
CA GLN A 219 -20.85 -4.14 2.58
C GLN A 219 -22.07 -3.33 2.11
N LEU A 220 -21.91 -2.47 1.11
CA LEU A 220 -22.99 -1.66 0.54
C LEU A 220 -23.99 -2.50 -0.26
N LEU A 221 -23.55 -3.55 -0.91
CA LEU A 221 -24.42 -4.50 -1.61
C LEU A 221 -25.19 -5.41 -0.67
N GLY A 222 -24.60 -5.78 0.46
CA GLY A 222 -25.20 -6.72 1.41
C GLY A 222 -25.57 -8.04 0.77
N ASP A 223 -26.81 -8.47 0.93
CA ASP A 223 -27.33 -9.73 0.37
C ASP A 223 -27.41 -9.74 -1.17
N ARG A 224 -27.28 -8.59 -1.83
CA ARG A 224 -27.26 -8.47 -3.29
C ARG A 224 -25.91 -8.86 -3.91
N ALA A 225 -24.86 -9.01 -3.11
CA ALA A 225 -23.55 -9.44 -3.61
C ALA A 225 -23.61 -10.88 -4.12
N SER A 226 -23.09 -11.09 -5.34
CA SER A 226 -23.05 -12.43 -5.94
C SER A 226 -22.06 -13.36 -5.26
N ASP A 227 -22.25 -14.67 -5.44
CA ASP A 227 -21.29 -15.68 -4.94
C ASP A 227 -19.91 -15.54 -5.60
N ALA A 228 -19.86 -15.08 -6.85
CA ALA A 228 -18.60 -14.79 -7.53
C ALA A 228 -17.86 -13.65 -6.86
N ALA A 229 -18.55 -12.55 -6.52
CA ALA A 229 -17.97 -11.42 -5.82
C ALA A 229 -17.48 -11.81 -4.40
N LYS A 230 -18.28 -12.56 -3.65
CA LYS A 230 -17.91 -13.08 -2.32
C LYS A 230 -16.69 -13.99 -2.38
N THR A 231 -16.67 -14.92 -3.35
CA THR A 231 -15.52 -15.81 -3.57
C THR A 231 -14.26 -15.02 -3.92
N THR A 232 -14.38 -14.01 -4.77
CA THR A 232 -13.26 -13.14 -5.15
C THR A 232 -12.71 -12.40 -3.94
N LEU A 233 -13.57 -11.79 -3.11
CA LEU A 233 -13.11 -11.10 -1.88
C LEU A 233 -12.34 -12.05 -0.96
N ARG A 234 -12.83 -13.27 -0.76
CA ARG A 234 -12.15 -14.29 0.07
C ARG A 234 -10.78 -14.67 -0.49
N LEU A 235 -10.64 -14.82 -1.80
CA LEU A 235 -9.37 -15.16 -2.44
C LEU A 235 -8.39 -13.98 -2.45
N VAL A 236 -8.88 -12.76 -2.56
CA VAL A 236 -8.08 -11.53 -2.38
C VAL A 236 -7.59 -11.41 -0.93
N ALA A 237 -8.45 -11.73 0.05
CA ALA A 237 -8.05 -11.79 1.45
C ALA A 237 -6.94 -12.83 1.70
N GLN A 238 -7.05 -14.02 1.08
CA GLN A 238 -6.00 -15.04 1.12
C GLN A 238 -4.66 -14.53 0.57
N GLY A 239 -4.70 -13.81 -0.55
CA GLY A 239 -3.52 -13.19 -1.15
C GLY A 239 -2.90 -12.10 -0.28
N SER A 240 -3.73 -11.21 0.23
CA SER A 240 -3.28 -10.12 1.10
C SER A 240 -2.69 -10.63 2.41
N TRP A 241 -3.25 -11.71 2.99
CA TRP A 241 -2.67 -12.38 4.16
C TRP A 241 -1.30 -12.99 3.87
N GLY A 242 -1.16 -13.67 2.73
CA GLY A 242 0.12 -14.27 2.32
C GLY A 242 1.23 -13.23 2.07
N LEU A 243 0.85 -12.03 1.68
CA LEU A 243 1.78 -10.92 1.45
C LEU A 243 2.13 -10.13 2.71
N MET A 244 1.31 -10.22 3.76
CA MET A 244 1.51 -9.44 4.98
C MET A 244 2.79 -9.87 5.71
N GLY A 245 3.62 -8.91 6.08
CA GLY A 245 4.73 -9.14 6.99
C GLY A 245 4.26 -9.54 8.38
N PRO A 246 5.10 -10.22 9.17
CA PRO A 246 4.73 -10.70 10.49
C PRO A 246 4.41 -9.58 11.48
N ASP A 247 4.89 -8.38 11.23
CA ASP A 247 4.63 -7.14 11.98
C ASP A 247 3.42 -6.35 11.46
N GLY A 248 2.67 -6.91 10.50
CA GLY A 248 1.51 -6.27 9.91
C GLY A 248 1.81 -5.36 8.71
N ASP A 249 3.05 -5.30 8.24
CA ASP A 249 3.41 -4.55 7.04
C ASP A 249 2.80 -5.16 5.79
N VAL A 250 2.13 -4.33 4.98
CA VAL A 250 1.45 -4.74 3.74
C VAL A 250 1.86 -3.88 2.54
N ALA A 251 2.79 -2.96 2.71
CA ALA A 251 3.12 -1.96 1.69
C ALA A 251 4.64 -1.77 1.50
N TYR A 252 5.42 -2.82 1.67
CA TYR A 252 6.88 -2.80 1.59
C TYR A 252 7.45 -2.74 0.16
N HIS A 253 6.62 -2.72 -0.87
CA HIS A 253 7.07 -2.71 -2.27
C HIS A 253 6.21 -1.83 -3.16
N GLY A 254 6.87 -1.10 -4.05
CA GLY A 254 6.26 -0.33 -5.12
C GLY A 254 5.85 1.09 -4.71
N ARG A 255 5.01 1.71 -5.54
CA ARG A 255 4.47 3.07 -5.30
C ARG A 255 3.62 3.08 -4.03
N SER A 256 3.65 4.21 -3.33
CA SER A 256 2.92 4.42 -2.07
C SER A 256 3.31 3.44 -0.97
N GLN A 257 4.53 2.92 -1.00
CA GLN A 257 5.02 2.02 0.04
C GLN A 257 4.94 2.68 1.42
N GLU A 258 4.63 1.87 2.43
CA GLU A 258 4.51 2.27 3.83
C GLU A 258 3.54 3.44 4.11
N GLN A 259 2.51 3.65 3.29
CA GLN A 259 1.51 4.67 3.59
C GLN A 259 0.38 4.14 4.50
N ALA A 260 0.03 4.94 5.51
CA ALA A 260 -0.92 4.58 6.58
C ALA A 260 -2.28 4.08 6.09
N TRP A 261 -2.82 4.68 5.03
CA TRP A 261 -4.14 4.31 4.50
C TRP A 261 -4.23 2.85 4.05
N THR A 262 -3.10 2.26 3.62
CA THR A 262 -3.06 0.84 3.23
C THR A 262 -3.45 -0.08 4.38
N LEU A 263 -3.00 0.24 5.58
CA LEU A 263 -3.28 -0.56 6.79
C LEU A 263 -4.75 -0.49 7.19
N GLY A 264 -5.35 0.69 7.18
CA GLY A 264 -6.78 0.87 7.45
C GLY A 264 -7.65 0.11 6.46
N LEU A 265 -7.34 0.23 5.15
CA LEU A 265 -8.08 -0.46 4.10
C LEU A 265 -7.87 -1.99 4.15
N THR A 266 -6.67 -2.45 4.48
CA THR A 266 -6.43 -3.89 4.69
C THR A 266 -7.26 -4.43 5.85
N ALA A 267 -7.35 -3.68 6.96
CA ALA A 267 -8.20 -4.06 8.08
C ALA A 267 -9.68 -4.13 7.68
N ASN A 268 -10.18 -3.14 6.94
CA ASN A 268 -11.56 -3.16 6.44
C ASN A 268 -11.82 -4.35 5.51
N GLY A 269 -10.93 -4.62 4.57
CA GLY A 269 -11.05 -5.76 3.66
C GLY A 269 -11.08 -7.10 4.40
N ALA A 270 -10.26 -7.25 5.44
CA ALA A 270 -10.21 -8.47 6.25
C ALA A 270 -11.52 -8.68 7.03
N GLU A 271 -12.04 -7.66 7.72
CA GLU A 271 -13.30 -7.76 8.45
C GLU A 271 -14.50 -7.93 7.51
N ALA A 272 -14.51 -7.25 6.37
CA ALA A 272 -15.55 -7.42 5.34
C ALA A 272 -15.53 -8.85 4.76
N SER A 273 -14.36 -9.48 4.62
CA SER A 273 -14.25 -10.85 4.14
C SER A 273 -14.91 -11.84 5.10
N ILE A 274 -14.85 -11.59 6.39
CA ILE A 274 -15.53 -12.39 7.41
C ILE A 274 -17.03 -12.16 7.33
N ALA A 275 -17.46 -10.91 7.31
CA ALA A 275 -18.87 -10.53 7.40
C ALA A 275 -19.67 -10.89 6.13
N PHE A 276 -19.06 -10.81 4.94
CA PHE A 276 -19.78 -10.90 3.66
C PHE A 276 -19.29 -12.01 2.73
N ALA A 277 -18.17 -12.66 3.01
CA ALA A 277 -17.58 -13.68 2.15
C ALA A 277 -17.29 -15.02 2.84
N ASP A 278 -17.88 -15.28 4.00
CA ASP A 278 -17.74 -16.50 4.80
C ASP A 278 -16.26 -16.88 5.05
N ALA A 279 -15.40 -15.88 5.14
CA ALA A 279 -13.99 -16.10 5.43
C ALA A 279 -13.78 -16.45 6.91
N SER A 280 -12.73 -17.24 7.19
CA SER A 280 -12.44 -17.68 8.55
C SER A 280 -12.10 -16.52 9.48
N ALA A 281 -12.94 -16.27 10.49
CA ALA A 281 -12.67 -15.27 11.51
C ALA A 281 -11.35 -15.53 12.24
N ALA A 282 -11.01 -16.79 12.52
CA ALA A 282 -9.76 -17.17 13.16
C ALA A 282 -8.51 -16.77 12.34
N SER A 283 -8.64 -16.66 11.01
CA SER A 283 -7.53 -16.25 10.14
C SER A 283 -7.49 -14.72 9.92
N TYR A 284 -8.63 -14.09 9.67
CA TYR A 284 -8.65 -12.70 9.16
C TYR A 284 -8.86 -11.63 10.24
N HIS A 285 -9.42 -11.97 11.40
CA HIS A 285 -9.34 -11.07 12.55
C HIS A 285 -7.90 -10.77 12.98
N PRO A 286 -6.99 -11.74 13.09
CA PRO A 286 -5.57 -11.46 13.34
C PRO A 286 -4.93 -10.57 12.26
N MET A 287 -5.33 -10.73 10.99
CA MET A 287 -4.86 -9.89 9.90
C MET A 287 -5.24 -8.41 10.11
N ALA A 288 -6.52 -8.15 10.33
CA ALA A 288 -7.01 -6.81 10.60
C ALA A 288 -6.32 -6.20 11.82
N GLN A 289 -6.19 -6.98 12.88
CA GLN A 289 -5.55 -6.56 14.12
C GLN A 289 -4.07 -6.19 13.94
N ARG A 290 -3.29 -7.02 13.21
CA ARG A 290 -1.87 -6.73 12.94
C ARG A 290 -1.71 -5.44 12.15
N ALA A 291 -2.53 -5.21 11.12
CA ALA A 291 -2.52 -3.96 10.37
C ALA A 291 -2.76 -2.75 11.28
N LEU A 292 -3.75 -2.83 12.18
CA LEU A 292 -4.09 -1.74 13.09
C LEU A 292 -3.06 -1.56 14.23
N VAL A 293 -2.47 -2.65 14.72
CA VAL A 293 -1.36 -2.58 15.70
C VAL A 293 -0.16 -1.90 15.07
N ARG A 294 0.21 -2.27 13.84
CA ARG A 294 1.27 -1.58 13.11
C ARG A 294 0.96 -0.09 12.90
N LEU A 295 -0.27 0.24 12.53
CA LEU A 295 -0.71 1.63 12.37
C LEU A 295 -0.55 2.41 13.68
N ARG A 296 -0.90 1.82 14.81
CA ARG A 296 -0.74 2.43 16.13
C ARG A 296 0.72 2.57 16.56
N ASP A 297 1.51 1.53 16.42
CA ASP A 297 2.82 1.40 17.08
C ASP A 297 3.97 1.91 16.20
N ALA A 298 3.93 1.65 14.90
CA ALA A 298 4.97 2.09 13.97
C ALA A 298 4.71 3.50 13.42
N TYR A 299 3.46 3.84 13.13
CA TYR A 299 3.08 5.17 12.62
C TYR A 299 2.78 6.12 13.79
N GLY A 300 1.76 5.80 14.57
CA GLY A 300 1.37 6.61 15.71
C GLY A 300 0.56 7.86 15.36
N VAL A 301 0.17 8.58 16.40
CA VAL A 301 -0.59 9.83 16.30
C VAL A 301 0.13 10.91 17.10
N GLY A 302 0.39 12.02 16.45
CA GLY A 302 1.00 13.20 17.06
C GLY A 302 0.04 14.37 17.21
N PRO A 303 0.56 15.54 17.65
CA PRO A 303 -0.26 16.74 17.80
C PRO A 303 -0.92 17.23 16.51
N LYS A 304 -0.36 16.88 15.36
CA LYS A 304 -0.85 17.24 14.01
C LYS A 304 -1.65 16.11 13.34
N GLY A 305 -2.09 15.11 14.09
CA GLY A 305 -2.84 13.97 13.57
C GLY A 305 -1.99 12.73 13.34
N LEU A 306 -2.49 11.83 12.47
CA LEU A 306 -1.81 10.60 12.13
C LEU A 306 -0.54 10.87 11.32
N TYR A 307 0.56 10.20 11.68
CA TYR A 307 1.74 10.15 10.83
C TYR A 307 1.48 9.25 9.63
N LEU A 308 1.73 9.76 8.43
CA LEU A 308 1.38 9.04 7.19
C LEU A 308 2.32 7.88 6.88
N THR A 309 3.53 7.93 7.40
CA THR A 309 4.54 6.87 7.29
C THR A 309 5.24 6.72 8.64
N PRO A 310 5.91 5.59 8.92
CA PRO A 310 6.52 5.35 10.22
C PRO A 310 7.57 6.37 10.67
N SER A 311 8.14 7.11 9.73
CA SER A 311 9.20 8.08 10.01
C SER A 311 8.75 9.54 10.08
N LEU A 312 7.51 9.83 9.68
CA LEU A 312 7.02 11.21 9.68
C LEU A 312 6.53 11.64 11.07
N ARG A 313 7.36 11.46 12.09
CA ARG A 313 7.03 11.82 13.49
C ARG A 313 7.28 13.28 13.83
N GLU A 314 7.95 14.03 12.95
CA GLU A 314 8.27 15.44 13.14
C GLU A 314 7.97 16.24 11.87
N ASP A 315 8.19 17.56 11.91
CA ASP A 315 7.98 18.43 10.75
C ASP A 315 9.03 18.12 9.67
N MET A 316 8.67 17.33 8.70
CA MET A 316 9.60 16.67 7.78
C MET A 316 9.43 17.11 6.33
N ARG A 317 9.01 18.37 6.09
CA ARG A 317 8.84 18.91 4.73
C ARG A 317 10.01 18.64 3.81
N ASP A 318 11.22 18.73 4.35
CA ASP A 318 12.46 18.51 3.59
C ASP A 318 12.76 17.03 3.36
N ARG A 319 12.05 16.11 4.04
CA ARG A 319 12.29 14.67 4.03
C ARG A 319 11.20 13.85 3.32
N LEU A 320 10.23 14.49 2.69
CA LEU A 320 9.10 13.83 2.01
C LEU A 320 9.44 13.19 0.67
N HIS A 321 10.67 12.81 0.48
CA HIS A 321 11.08 12.08 -0.72
C HIS A 321 10.50 10.67 -0.68
N GLY A 322 9.51 10.41 -1.56
CA GLY A 322 8.96 9.07 -1.74
C GLY A 322 7.56 8.86 -1.18
N VAL A 323 6.98 9.84 -0.53
CA VAL A 323 5.55 9.85 -0.20
C VAL A 323 4.79 10.40 -1.40
N ASP A 324 3.73 9.70 -1.84
CA ASP A 324 2.79 10.28 -2.79
C ASP A 324 2.05 11.42 -2.07
N THR A 325 2.29 12.66 -2.49
CA THR A 325 1.83 13.84 -1.74
C THR A 325 0.53 14.44 -2.29
N TYR A 326 0.03 13.96 -3.43
CA TYR A 326 -1.07 14.60 -4.17
C TYR A 326 -2.40 14.71 -3.41
N ALA A 327 -2.62 13.91 -2.38
CA ALA A 327 -3.82 13.99 -1.53
C ALA A 327 -3.55 14.68 -0.18
N GLY A 328 -2.31 15.02 0.08
CA GLY A 328 -1.90 15.66 1.32
C GLY A 328 -2.11 14.84 2.59
N VAL A 329 -1.78 15.43 3.73
CA VAL A 329 -2.02 14.81 5.04
C VAL A 329 -3.51 14.65 5.31
N VAL A 330 -4.29 15.67 4.97
CA VAL A 330 -5.74 15.70 5.22
C VAL A 330 -6.44 14.55 4.48
N GLY A 331 -6.15 14.38 3.20
CA GLY A 331 -6.75 13.31 2.39
C GLY A 331 -6.36 11.91 2.85
N TYR A 332 -5.08 11.70 3.12
CA TYR A 332 -4.60 10.37 3.53
C TYR A 332 -4.98 10.02 4.98
N SER A 333 -4.96 10.99 5.89
CA SER A 333 -5.49 10.78 7.25
C SER A 333 -6.98 10.49 7.23
N GLY A 334 -7.74 11.22 6.40
CA GLY A 334 -9.16 10.99 6.21
C GLY A 334 -9.45 9.60 5.68
N LEU A 335 -8.76 9.17 4.61
CA LEU A 335 -8.92 7.83 4.04
C LEU A 335 -8.58 6.73 5.04
N THR A 336 -7.50 6.91 5.84
CA THR A 336 -7.14 5.97 6.89
C THR A 336 -8.21 5.89 7.97
N LEU A 337 -8.68 7.05 8.47
CA LEU A 337 -9.68 7.13 9.52
C LEU A 337 -11.02 6.52 9.07
N VAL A 338 -11.47 6.82 7.86
CA VAL A 338 -12.69 6.25 7.27
C VAL A 338 -12.58 4.74 7.16
N ALA A 339 -11.48 4.21 6.65
CA ALA A 339 -11.27 2.77 6.52
C ALA A 339 -11.25 2.06 7.88
N CYS A 340 -10.59 2.65 8.89
CA CYS A 340 -10.60 2.13 10.25
C CYS A 340 -12.01 2.16 10.88
N ASN A 341 -12.80 3.20 10.59
CA ASN A 341 -14.18 3.27 11.02
C ASN A 341 -15.05 2.20 10.37
N TRP A 342 -14.93 1.96 9.06
CA TRP A 342 -15.63 0.86 8.37
C TRP A 342 -15.29 -0.50 8.97
N ALA A 343 -14.00 -0.74 9.26
CA ALA A 343 -13.58 -1.98 9.92
C ALA A 343 -14.18 -2.11 11.33
N THR A 344 -14.30 -0.99 12.07
CA THR A 344 -14.89 -0.96 13.42
C THR A 344 -16.40 -1.22 13.39
N ASP A 345 -17.11 -0.77 12.35
CA ASP A 345 -18.55 -1.03 12.19
C ASP A 345 -18.85 -2.52 11.97
N LEU A 346 -17.88 -3.25 11.37
CA LEU A 346 -18.01 -4.69 11.15
C LEU A 346 -17.61 -5.52 12.38
N ARG A 347 -16.82 -4.93 13.28
CA ARG A 347 -16.35 -5.61 14.49
C ARG A 347 -16.09 -4.65 15.63
N ASP A 348 -16.85 -4.82 16.70
CA ASP A 348 -16.84 -3.94 17.87
C ASP A 348 -15.97 -4.42 19.04
N ASP A 349 -15.33 -5.58 18.95
CA ASP A 349 -14.58 -6.18 20.06
C ASP A 349 -13.04 -6.08 19.90
N GLU A 350 -12.41 -5.91 21.05
CA GLU A 350 -10.94 -5.91 21.20
C GLU A 350 -10.41 -7.33 21.44
N ALA A 351 -10.71 -8.29 20.57
CA ALA A 351 -10.14 -9.64 20.73
C ALA A 351 -8.61 -9.60 20.59
N ALA A 352 -7.92 -10.28 21.50
CA ALA A 352 -6.46 -10.35 21.49
C ALA A 352 -5.95 -11.03 20.20
N PRO A 353 -4.76 -10.64 19.67
CA PRO A 353 -4.15 -11.31 18.52
C PRO A 353 -3.93 -12.80 18.85
N THR A 354 -4.35 -13.66 17.94
CA THR A 354 -4.00 -15.09 18.05
C THR A 354 -2.54 -15.30 17.67
N ALA A 355 -1.90 -16.28 18.30
CA ALA A 355 -0.51 -16.63 17.99
C ALA A 355 -0.33 -16.94 16.50
N ASP A 356 0.80 -16.53 15.97
CA ASP A 356 1.15 -16.75 14.58
C ASP A 356 1.14 -18.23 14.19
N GLY A 357 0.49 -18.54 13.10
CA GLY A 357 0.69 -19.83 12.43
C GLY A 357 2.16 -19.98 12.01
N GLY A 358 2.72 -21.16 12.21
CA GLY A 358 4.11 -21.50 12.02
C GLY A 358 4.76 -21.11 10.68
N ASP A 359 5.85 -21.76 10.33
CA ASP A 359 6.59 -21.50 9.09
C ASP A 359 5.71 -21.66 7.85
N SER A 360 5.74 -20.66 7.00
CA SER A 360 5.02 -20.69 5.74
C SER A 360 5.89 -20.12 4.63
N ALA A 361 5.82 -20.74 3.46
CA ALA A 361 6.44 -20.25 2.24
C ALA A 361 5.35 -20.04 1.20
N TYR A 362 5.36 -18.89 0.56
CA TYR A 362 4.38 -18.52 -0.44
C TYR A 362 5.09 -18.20 -1.75
N ASP A 363 4.66 -18.82 -2.81
CA ASP A 363 5.12 -18.52 -4.16
C ASP A 363 3.98 -17.99 -5.02
N TYR A 364 4.35 -17.14 -5.96
CA TYR A 364 3.45 -16.56 -6.94
C TYR A 364 3.92 -16.96 -8.32
N GLU A 365 3.03 -17.50 -9.12
CA GLU A 365 3.33 -17.70 -10.52
C GLU A 365 3.57 -16.34 -11.20
N LEU A 366 4.58 -16.28 -12.07
CA LEU A 366 4.79 -15.13 -12.95
C LEU A 366 3.67 -15.09 -13.98
N ASN A 367 2.73 -14.16 -13.77
CA ASN A 367 1.62 -13.97 -14.69
C ASN A 367 1.98 -12.95 -15.80
N PRO A 368 1.11 -12.73 -16.81
CA PRO A 368 1.35 -11.75 -17.87
C PRO A 368 1.63 -10.33 -17.38
N PHE A 369 1.18 -10.00 -16.17
CA PHE A 369 1.41 -8.69 -15.52
C PHE A 369 2.73 -8.64 -14.74
N LYS A 370 3.52 -9.71 -14.76
CA LYS A 370 4.81 -9.80 -14.06
C LYS A 370 4.70 -9.50 -12.56
N THR A 371 3.69 -10.07 -11.91
CA THR A 371 3.43 -9.86 -10.48
C THR A 371 4.26 -10.75 -9.56
N GLY A 372 5.24 -11.48 -10.07
CA GLY A 372 5.98 -12.50 -9.35
C GLY A 372 6.61 -12.02 -8.04
N PHE A 373 6.06 -12.49 -6.93
CA PHE A 373 6.64 -12.38 -5.60
C PHE A 373 6.84 -13.76 -5.01
N ALA A 374 7.83 -13.91 -4.16
CA ALA A 374 7.93 -15.00 -3.21
C ALA A 374 8.01 -14.42 -1.81
N VAL A 375 7.25 -15.00 -0.90
CA VAL A 375 7.31 -14.67 0.53
C VAL A 375 7.61 -15.94 1.30
N VAL A 376 8.62 -15.89 2.15
CA VAL A 376 9.05 -17.03 2.96
C VAL A 376 9.10 -16.62 4.41
N ARG A 377 8.52 -17.45 5.28
CA ARG A 377 8.66 -17.36 6.72
C ARG A 377 9.24 -18.66 7.27
N ARG A 378 10.26 -18.57 8.10
CA ARG A 378 10.91 -19.71 8.76
C ARG A 378 11.30 -19.29 10.19
N GLY A 379 10.51 -19.72 11.18
CA GLY A 379 10.75 -19.32 12.56
C GLY A 379 10.83 -17.79 12.71
N ASP A 380 12.00 -17.33 13.11
CA ASP A 380 12.32 -15.92 13.33
C ASP A 380 12.78 -15.16 12.08
N LEU A 381 12.64 -15.75 10.90
CA LEU A 381 13.01 -15.18 9.62
C LEU A 381 11.79 -15.03 8.72
N TRP A 382 11.60 -13.83 8.18
CA TRP A 382 10.62 -13.55 7.13
C TRP A 382 11.28 -12.69 6.05
N PHE A 383 11.09 -13.05 4.78
CA PHE A 383 11.59 -12.26 3.67
C PHE A 383 10.70 -12.35 2.44
N ALA A 384 10.77 -11.31 1.62
CA ALA A 384 10.07 -11.22 0.35
C ALA A 384 11.05 -10.96 -0.80
N VAL A 385 10.83 -11.67 -1.90
CA VAL A 385 11.62 -11.58 -3.13
C VAL A 385 10.73 -11.11 -4.27
N ARG A 386 11.18 -10.12 -5.01
CA ARG A 386 10.58 -9.70 -6.27
C ARG A 386 11.27 -10.44 -7.42
N ALA A 387 10.53 -11.27 -8.14
CA ALA A 387 11.06 -12.09 -9.22
C ALA A 387 11.03 -11.40 -10.58
N ALA A 388 10.14 -10.43 -10.77
CA ALA A 388 10.06 -9.67 -12.01
C ALA A 388 10.43 -8.22 -11.77
N ALA A 389 11.50 -7.75 -12.38
CA ALA A 389 11.73 -6.33 -12.51
C ALA A 389 10.78 -5.80 -13.58
N LYS A 390 10.03 -4.78 -13.25
CA LYS A 390 9.35 -4.02 -14.28
C LYS A 390 10.31 -2.98 -14.88
N THR A 391 9.91 -2.49 -16.02
CA THR A 391 10.33 -1.32 -16.80
C THR A 391 10.91 -0.12 -16.03
N ALA A 392 10.96 -0.14 -14.73
CA ALA A 392 11.41 0.94 -13.90
C ALA A 392 12.84 0.69 -13.40
N ALA A 393 13.74 0.45 -14.33
CA ALA A 393 15.16 0.48 -14.04
C ALA A 393 15.62 1.82 -13.43
N ASP A 394 14.80 2.83 -13.57
CA ASP A 394 14.96 4.16 -13.03
C ASP A 394 14.17 4.41 -11.73
N ASP A 395 13.36 3.47 -11.29
CA ASP A 395 12.61 3.55 -10.03
C ASP A 395 12.91 2.37 -9.11
N LEU A 396 13.74 2.59 -8.12
CA LEU A 396 14.22 1.58 -7.18
C LEU A 396 13.12 0.90 -6.37
N ARG A 397 11.93 1.51 -6.27
CA ARG A 397 10.79 0.89 -5.59
C ARG A 397 10.30 -0.40 -6.26
N TYR A 398 10.65 -0.61 -7.53
CA TYR A 398 10.26 -1.78 -8.32
C TYR A 398 11.43 -2.72 -8.63
N ASP A 399 12.54 -2.57 -7.89
CA ASP A 399 13.76 -3.34 -8.12
C ASP A 399 13.53 -4.85 -7.94
N PHE A 400 14.32 -5.61 -8.66
CA PHE A 400 14.38 -7.07 -8.58
C PHE A 400 15.15 -7.51 -7.33
N GLY A 401 14.80 -8.66 -6.76
CA GLY A 401 15.57 -9.34 -5.74
C GLY A 401 14.94 -9.29 -4.36
N LEU A 402 15.76 -9.25 -3.34
CA LEU A 402 15.32 -9.19 -1.94
C LEU A 402 14.73 -7.80 -1.65
N VAL A 403 13.41 -7.72 -1.51
CA VAL A 403 12.69 -6.45 -1.34
C VAL A 403 12.33 -6.15 0.10
N ALA A 404 12.24 -7.18 0.94
CA ALA A 404 12.05 -7.03 2.38
C ALA A 404 12.71 -8.20 3.12
N LEU A 405 13.24 -7.93 4.29
CA LEU A 405 13.77 -8.93 5.21
C LEU A 405 13.48 -8.45 6.63
N LYS A 406 12.81 -9.30 7.39
CA LYS A 406 12.51 -9.09 8.80
C LYS A 406 12.99 -10.27 9.61
N THR A 407 13.49 -9.98 10.81
CA THR A 407 13.89 -11.00 11.78
C THR A 407 13.22 -10.73 13.10
N SER A 408 12.93 -11.77 13.86
CA SER A 408 12.42 -11.63 15.22
C SER A 408 13.58 -11.60 16.21
N ALA A 409 13.57 -10.61 17.10
CA ALA A 409 14.47 -10.62 18.26
C ALA A 409 13.96 -11.61 19.30
N ALA A 410 14.84 -12.08 20.19
CA ALA A 410 14.45 -12.88 21.32
C ALA A 410 13.38 -12.16 22.15
N GLY A 411 12.13 -12.62 22.08
CA GLY A 411 10.97 -11.95 22.70
C GLY A 411 9.85 -11.58 21.71
N GLY A 412 10.01 -11.87 20.41
CA GLY A 412 8.92 -11.82 19.43
C GLY A 412 8.73 -10.49 18.69
N ALA A 413 9.49 -9.44 18.99
CA ALA A 413 9.46 -8.21 18.20
C ALA A 413 10.18 -8.40 16.86
N TRP A 414 9.49 -8.07 15.77
CA TRP A 414 10.05 -8.12 14.42
C TRP A 414 10.78 -6.83 14.08
N VAL A 415 11.95 -6.96 13.47
CA VAL A 415 12.82 -5.85 13.08
C VAL A 415 13.06 -5.89 11.57
N ASP A 416 12.94 -4.74 10.93
CA ASP A 416 13.29 -4.57 9.52
C ASP A 416 14.80 -4.57 9.34
N VAL A 417 15.32 -5.56 8.60
CA VAL A 417 16.73 -5.65 8.20
C VAL A 417 16.93 -5.02 6.83
N VAL A 418 16.12 -5.40 5.84
CA VAL A 418 16.12 -4.75 4.52
C VAL A 418 15.06 -3.67 4.50
N ARG A 419 15.49 -2.47 4.17
CA ARG A 419 14.67 -1.26 4.15
C ARG A 419 13.85 -1.15 2.86
N PRO A 420 12.70 -0.46 2.89
CA PRO A 420 12.00 -0.06 1.68
C PRO A 420 12.91 0.70 0.72
N ARG A 421 12.70 0.51 -0.57
CA ARG A 421 13.51 1.18 -1.60
C ARG A 421 13.20 2.67 -1.64
N PRO A 422 14.21 3.54 -1.79
CA PRO A 422 13.97 4.97 -1.92
C PRO A 422 13.22 5.31 -3.19
N HIS A 423 12.43 6.36 -3.14
CA HIS A 423 11.75 6.92 -4.31
C HIS A 423 12.71 7.85 -5.07
N THR A 424 13.69 7.27 -5.73
CA THR A 424 14.67 8.05 -6.51
C THR A 424 14.70 7.50 -7.92
N ARG A 425 14.33 8.31 -8.90
CA ARG A 425 14.58 8.03 -10.31
C ARG A 425 16.03 8.33 -10.58
N THR A 426 16.77 7.29 -10.87
CA THR A 426 18.19 7.37 -11.23
C THR A 426 18.41 6.70 -12.58
N GLY A 427 19.49 6.46 -13.12
CA GLY A 427 19.65 5.79 -14.40
C GLY A 427 19.36 4.28 -14.31
N PRO A 428 19.31 3.58 -15.45
CA PRO A 428 19.02 2.16 -15.51
C PRO A 428 20.02 1.28 -14.75
N ASP A 429 21.15 1.80 -14.38
CA ASP A 429 22.18 1.09 -13.61
C ASP A 429 22.11 1.36 -12.10
N SER A 430 21.08 2.04 -11.63
CA SER A 430 20.87 2.35 -10.21
C SER A 430 20.34 1.17 -9.40
N ALA A 431 19.60 0.26 -10.03
CA ALA A 431 19.10 -0.97 -9.42
C ALA A 431 20.20 -2.06 -9.35
N GLY A 432 19.94 -3.15 -8.67
CA GLY A 432 20.88 -4.28 -8.57
C GLY A 432 20.18 -5.61 -8.33
N PRO A 433 20.76 -6.74 -8.79
CA PRO A 433 22.04 -6.88 -9.50
C PRO A 433 21.99 -6.37 -10.94
N VAL A 434 23.02 -5.70 -11.38
CA VAL A 434 23.14 -5.16 -12.75
C VAL A 434 24.38 -5.74 -13.41
N LEU A 435 24.22 -6.36 -14.58
CA LEU A 435 25.31 -6.87 -15.39
C LEU A 435 25.84 -5.77 -16.32
N ARG A 436 27.14 -5.54 -16.31
CA ARG A 436 27.81 -4.63 -17.23
C ARG A 436 28.76 -5.43 -18.13
N ARG A 437 28.56 -5.33 -19.44
CA ARG A 437 29.41 -5.90 -20.49
C ARG A 437 29.70 -4.85 -21.55
N SER A 438 30.64 -5.12 -22.45
CA SER A 438 30.89 -4.26 -23.63
C SER A 438 29.65 -4.07 -24.50
N ALA A 439 28.75 -5.06 -24.53
CA ALA A 439 27.48 -5.03 -25.25
C ALA A 439 26.39 -4.18 -24.58
N GLY A 440 26.60 -3.70 -23.35
CA GLY A 440 25.64 -2.83 -22.66
C GLY A 440 25.40 -3.17 -21.19
N ILE A 441 24.33 -2.56 -20.66
CA ILE A 441 23.87 -2.76 -19.28
C ILE A 441 22.65 -3.68 -19.32
N GLY A 442 22.71 -4.77 -18.54
CA GLY A 442 21.63 -5.73 -18.36
C GLY A 442 21.01 -5.64 -16.97
N LEU A 443 19.71 -5.51 -16.92
CA LEU A 443 18.91 -5.51 -15.71
C LEU A 443 18.33 -6.90 -15.45
N PRO A 444 18.20 -7.33 -14.20
CA PRO A 444 17.67 -8.65 -13.89
C PRO A 444 16.18 -8.72 -14.24
N GLU A 445 15.78 -9.81 -14.87
CA GLU A 445 14.38 -10.14 -15.15
C GLU A 445 14.16 -11.63 -14.93
N GLY A 446 13.16 -11.98 -14.10
CA GLY A 446 12.75 -13.35 -13.86
C GLY A 446 11.72 -13.83 -14.87
N GLU A 447 11.84 -15.08 -15.28
CA GLU A 447 10.90 -15.77 -16.16
C GLU A 447 10.14 -16.86 -15.40
N ARG A 448 10.73 -17.39 -14.32
CA ARG A 448 10.14 -18.43 -13.48
C ARG A 448 10.62 -18.29 -12.05
N LEU A 449 9.72 -18.62 -11.11
CA LEU A 449 9.98 -18.65 -9.68
C LEU A 449 9.61 -20.00 -9.09
N ASP A 450 10.49 -20.55 -8.26
CA ASP A 450 10.30 -21.80 -7.53
C ASP A 450 10.70 -21.59 -6.05
N ILE A 451 9.96 -22.21 -5.13
CA ILE A 451 10.31 -22.25 -3.70
C ILE A 451 10.56 -23.71 -3.29
N ALA A 452 11.74 -23.99 -2.78
CA ALA A 452 12.09 -25.31 -2.27
C ALA A 452 11.58 -25.51 -0.83
N ALA A 453 11.53 -26.78 -0.39
CA ALA A 453 11.06 -27.15 0.96
C ALA A 453 11.89 -26.51 2.09
N ASP A 454 13.17 -26.17 1.85
CA ASP A 454 14.03 -25.44 2.80
C ASP A 454 13.78 -23.91 2.82
N GLY A 455 12.83 -23.41 2.03
CA GLY A 455 12.53 -21.99 1.89
C GLY A 455 13.45 -21.27 0.89
N THR A 456 14.32 -21.98 0.17
CA THR A 456 15.14 -21.37 -0.88
C THR A 456 14.25 -20.94 -2.05
N VAL A 457 14.22 -19.64 -2.32
CA VAL A 457 13.58 -19.05 -3.49
C VAL A 457 14.56 -19.08 -4.66
N THR A 458 14.17 -19.66 -5.79
CA THR A 458 14.95 -19.65 -7.03
C THR A 458 14.19 -18.91 -8.12
N VAL A 459 14.75 -17.82 -8.60
CA VAL A 459 14.25 -17.11 -9.78
C VAL A 459 15.13 -17.49 -10.97
N THR A 460 14.54 -18.11 -11.99
CA THR A 460 15.20 -18.37 -13.26
C THR A 460 14.83 -17.26 -14.24
N GLY A 461 15.83 -16.70 -14.91
CA GLY A 461 15.63 -15.59 -15.85
C GLY A 461 16.97 -15.17 -16.47
N GLY A 462 17.31 -13.89 -16.37
CA GLY A 462 18.57 -13.40 -16.91
C GLY A 462 18.74 -11.89 -16.77
N PHE A 463 19.57 -11.35 -17.62
CA PHE A 463 19.83 -9.91 -17.71
C PHE A 463 19.39 -9.38 -19.08
N ARG A 464 18.56 -8.39 -19.09
CA ARG A 464 17.95 -7.78 -20.27
C ARG A 464 18.30 -6.31 -20.36
N THR A 465 18.57 -5.82 -21.56
CA THR A 465 18.78 -4.37 -21.78
C THR A 465 17.47 -3.61 -21.60
N VAL A 466 17.56 -2.29 -21.46
CA VAL A 466 16.40 -1.40 -21.47
C VAL A 466 15.61 -1.51 -22.79
N ALA A 467 16.29 -1.81 -23.90
CA ALA A 467 15.66 -2.08 -25.19
C ALA A 467 14.93 -3.43 -25.27
N GLY A 468 15.06 -4.27 -24.26
CA GLY A 468 14.37 -5.56 -24.19
C GLY A 468 15.17 -6.75 -24.74
N GLU A 469 16.44 -6.58 -25.08
CA GLU A 469 17.32 -7.64 -25.59
C GLU A 469 18.01 -8.38 -24.44
N TRP A 470 18.11 -9.71 -24.54
CA TRP A 470 18.83 -10.51 -23.56
C TRP A 470 20.35 -10.36 -23.74
N LEU A 471 21.03 -9.82 -22.75
CA LEU A 471 22.49 -9.90 -22.64
C LEU A 471 22.95 -11.27 -22.13
N ARG A 472 22.13 -11.88 -21.27
CA ARG A 472 22.35 -13.21 -20.73
C ARG A 472 21.03 -13.80 -20.28
N ARG A 473 20.75 -15.06 -20.62
CA ARG A 473 19.54 -15.81 -20.24
C ARG A 473 19.92 -17.09 -19.50
N GLY A 474 18.98 -17.69 -18.79
CA GLY A 474 19.19 -18.93 -18.05
C GLY A 474 19.95 -18.74 -16.73
N VAL A 475 20.00 -17.52 -16.22
CA VAL A 475 20.59 -17.20 -14.91
C VAL A 475 19.65 -17.67 -13.82
N ARG A 476 20.20 -18.31 -12.79
CA ARG A 476 19.46 -18.69 -11.58
C ARG A 476 19.89 -17.81 -10.43
N PHE A 477 18.98 -16.96 -9.97
CA PHE A 477 19.13 -16.16 -8.75
C PHE A 477 18.52 -16.95 -7.61
N ARG A 478 19.29 -17.22 -6.55
CA ARG A 478 18.80 -17.94 -5.37
C ARG A 478 18.84 -17.03 -4.15
N PHE A 479 17.77 -17.10 -3.36
CA PHE A 479 17.60 -16.39 -2.10
C PHE A 479 17.34 -17.46 -1.03
N GLN A 480 18.36 -17.74 -0.22
CA GLN A 480 18.38 -18.88 0.68
C GLN A 480 18.37 -18.41 2.12
N PRO A 481 17.47 -18.92 2.99
CA PRO A 481 17.60 -18.74 4.43
C PRO A 481 18.98 -19.12 4.94
N HIS A 482 19.64 -18.25 5.70
CA HIS A 482 21.03 -18.47 6.12
C HIS A 482 21.40 -17.66 7.37
N GLU A 483 21.73 -18.35 8.47
CA GLU A 483 22.25 -17.74 9.71
C GLU A 483 21.47 -16.50 10.21
N GLY A 484 20.14 -16.59 10.29
CA GLY A 484 19.30 -15.48 10.71
C GLY A 484 19.11 -14.38 9.68
N GLY A 485 19.50 -14.62 8.44
CA GLY A 485 19.33 -13.70 7.33
C GLY A 485 19.07 -14.43 6.01
N VAL A 486 19.40 -13.77 4.89
CA VAL A 486 19.22 -14.32 3.54
C VAL A 486 20.54 -14.28 2.79
N ARG A 487 20.93 -15.40 2.22
CA ARG A 487 22.02 -15.50 1.26
C ARG A 487 21.48 -15.37 -0.16
N VAL A 488 21.93 -14.35 -0.88
CA VAL A 488 21.68 -14.15 -2.31
C VAL A 488 22.81 -14.75 -3.11
N ILE A 489 22.48 -15.59 -4.09
CA ILE A 489 23.48 -16.29 -4.93
C ILE A 489 23.09 -16.14 -6.39
N PHE A 490 24.04 -15.72 -7.22
CA PHE A 490 23.87 -15.73 -8.67
C PHE A 490 25.19 -16.06 -9.38
N PRO A 491 25.15 -16.82 -10.48
CA PRO A 491 26.37 -17.21 -11.22
C PRO A 491 26.88 -16.02 -12.04
N THR A 492 28.20 -15.96 -12.23
CA THR A 492 28.86 -15.06 -13.17
C THR A 492 29.65 -15.86 -14.20
N GLU A 493 29.94 -15.24 -15.32
CA GLU A 493 30.86 -15.74 -16.36
C GLU A 493 32.15 -14.93 -16.35
N GLN A 494 33.21 -15.50 -16.91
CA GLN A 494 34.47 -14.78 -17.02
C GLN A 494 34.29 -13.43 -17.75
N GLY A 495 34.79 -12.36 -17.16
CA GLY A 495 34.69 -11.01 -17.69
C GLY A 495 33.43 -10.26 -17.33
N ASP A 496 32.48 -10.90 -16.62
CA ASP A 496 31.31 -10.19 -16.10
C ASP A 496 31.72 -9.14 -15.07
N ARG A 497 31.05 -7.98 -15.13
CA ARG A 497 31.08 -6.98 -14.09
C ARG A 497 29.66 -6.83 -13.54
N ILE A 498 29.47 -7.15 -12.26
CA ILE A 498 28.17 -7.07 -11.61
C ILE A 498 28.22 -5.96 -10.55
N LYS A 499 27.21 -5.08 -10.59
CA LYS A 499 26.93 -4.16 -9.50
C LYS A 499 25.75 -4.73 -8.70
N TYR A 500 25.89 -4.78 -7.39
CA TYR A 500 24.80 -5.09 -6.46
C TYR A 500 24.67 -3.97 -5.44
N SER A 501 23.47 -3.41 -5.31
CA SER A 501 23.22 -2.29 -4.42
C SER A 501 22.47 -2.74 -3.17
N VAL A 502 22.90 -2.22 -2.03
CA VAL A 502 22.25 -2.41 -0.72
C VAL A 502 22.04 -1.03 -0.08
N PHE A 503 20.96 -0.86 0.66
CA PHE A 503 20.60 0.41 1.29
C PHE A 503 20.79 0.30 2.80
N PHE A 504 21.42 1.30 3.38
CA PHE A 504 21.70 1.45 4.81
C PHE A 504 21.13 2.76 5.32
N ASP A 505 20.74 2.80 6.58
CA ASP A 505 20.41 4.06 7.25
C ASP A 505 21.70 4.90 7.37
N ALA A 506 21.57 6.21 7.17
CA ALA A 506 22.67 7.17 7.35
C ALA A 506 22.27 8.18 8.41
N ASP A 507 23.01 8.20 9.52
CA ASP A 507 22.86 9.21 10.54
C ASP A 507 23.82 10.38 10.24
N GLY A 508 23.28 11.45 9.65
CA GLY A 508 24.05 12.63 9.27
C GLY A 508 25.11 12.33 8.18
N ASP A 509 26.37 12.63 8.46
CA ASP A 509 27.50 12.37 7.56
C ASP A 509 28.14 10.98 7.78
N GLU A 510 27.58 10.15 8.65
CA GLU A 510 28.13 8.83 8.92
C GLU A 510 27.80 7.85 7.78
N HIS A 511 28.84 7.25 7.25
CA HIS A 511 28.72 6.16 6.28
C HIS A 511 28.76 4.80 7.00
N PRO A 512 28.11 3.77 6.43
CA PRO A 512 28.25 2.42 6.92
C PRO A 512 29.72 1.99 7.00
N THR A 513 30.05 1.21 8.02
CA THR A 513 31.42 0.72 8.22
C THR A 513 31.78 -0.34 7.17
N VAL A 514 32.90 -0.15 6.49
CA VAL A 514 33.44 -1.12 5.53
C VAL A 514 34.50 -1.96 6.23
N GLY A 515 34.26 -3.26 6.29
CA GLY A 515 35.23 -4.26 6.77
C GLY A 515 35.78 -5.11 5.64
N ASN A 516 36.57 -6.13 6.00
CA ASN A 516 37.02 -7.11 5.03
C ASN A 516 35.81 -7.93 4.52
N ARG A 517 35.41 -7.74 3.26
CA ARG A 517 34.24 -8.37 2.63
C ARG A 517 32.92 -8.13 3.37
N SER A 518 32.76 -6.97 3.98
CA SER A 518 31.52 -6.61 4.65
C SER A 518 31.25 -5.12 4.65
N VAL A 519 29.96 -4.78 4.69
CA VAL A 519 29.44 -3.43 4.96
C VAL A 519 28.37 -3.55 6.03
N SER A 520 28.39 -2.68 7.03
CA SER A 520 27.40 -2.71 8.11
C SER A 520 27.08 -1.33 8.66
N ASP A 521 25.84 -1.16 9.10
CA ASP A 521 25.38 -0.13 10.03
C ASP A 521 24.97 -0.78 11.37
N GLY A 522 24.34 -0.02 12.26
CA GLY A 522 23.86 -0.52 13.55
C GLY A 522 22.75 -1.58 13.44
N ASN A 523 22.08 -1.71 12.30
CA ASN A 523 20.89 -2.53 12.12
C ASN A 523 21.12 -3.74 11.21
N GLN A 524 21.93 -3.56 10.15
CA GLN A 524 22.14 -4.62 9.18
C GLN A 524 23.62 -4.81 8.84
N ARG A 525 23.97 -6.05 8.54
CA ARG A 525 25.29 -6.43 8.06
C ARG A 525 25.17 -7.19 6.73
N VAL A 526 25.95 -6.76 5.76
CA VAL A 526 26.06 -7.41 4.46
C VAL A 526 27.49 -7.95 4.31
N THR A 527 27.63 -9.26 4.11
CA THR A 527 28.90 -9.89 3.77
C THR A 527 28.85 -10.42 2.35
N PHE A 528 30.00 -10.47 1.67
CA PHE A 528 30.05 -10.86 0.26
C PHE A 528 31.31 -11.64 -0.10
N ALA A 529 31.18 -12.49 -1.12
CA ALA A 529 32.26 -13.23 -1.75
C ALA A 529 31.93 -13.42 -3.25
N PRO A 530 32.86 -13.26 -4.17
CA PRO A 530 34.28 -12.88 -3.97
C PRO A 530 34.42 -11.44 -3.49
N ASP A 531 35.64 -10.92 -3.46
CA ASP A 531 35.92 -9.54 -3.12
C ASP A 531 35.20 -8.57 -4.06
N ALA A 532 34.71 -7.46 -3.50
CA ALA A 532 34.06 -6.41 -4.25
C ALA A 532 34.67 -5.04 -3.88
N GLU A 533 34.75 -4.17 -4.86
CA GLU A 533 34.96 -2.75 -4.61
C GLU A 533 33.66 -2.15 -4.07
N VAL A 534 33.75 -1.40 -2.98
CA VAL A 534 32.59 -0.75 -2.33
C VAL A 534 32.64 0.74 -2.60
N ALA A 535 31.56 1.29 -3.12
CA ALA A 535 31.36 2.73 -3.27
C ALA A 535 30.00 3.14 -2.71
N PHE A 536 29.94 4.33 -2.15
CA PHE A 536 28.73 4.87 -1.57
C PHE A 536 28.15 6.01 -2.41
N ASP A 537 26.83 6.01 -2.52
CA ASP A 537 26.05 7.11 -3.10
C ASP A 537 24.94 7.51 -2.12
N ALA A 538 24.66 8.80 -2.02
CA ALA A 538 23.45 9.26 -1.36
C ALA A 538 22.22 8.70 -2.11
N ALA A 539 21.32 8.05 -1.40
CA ALA A 539 20.17 7.38 -2.00
C ALA A 539 18.84 8.12 -1.73
N GLY A 540 18.91 9.28 -1.08
CA GLY A 540 17.71 10.01 -0.65
C GLY A 540 17.05 9.35 0.55
N TYR A 541 15.75 9.59 0.74
CA TYR A 541 14.98 9.07 1.86
C TYR A 541 14.05 7.96 1.39
N ALA A 542 13.94 6.88 2.17
CA ALA A 542 12.85 5.92 2.00
C ALA A 542 11.58 6.48 2.63
N SER A 543 10.44 6.17 2.06
CA SER A 543 9.16 6.31 2.76
C SER A 543 9.28 5.56 4.09
N GLY A 544 8.97 6.20 5.16
CA GLY A 544 8.93 5.51 6.43
C GLY A 544 10.20 5.49 7.28
N ARG A 545 11.19 6.35 7.02
CA ARG A 545 12.44 6.38 7.81
C ARG A 545 12.84 7.79 8.20
N ASP A 546 13.32 7.94 9.45
CA ASP A 546 13.84 9.20 9.98
C ASP A 546 15.24 9.54 9.44
N ALA A 547 15.93 8.56 8.87
CA ALA A 547 17.28 8.71 8.36
C ALA A 547 17.31 8.78 6.84
N ALA A 548 18.24 9.53 6.31
CA ALA A 548 18.63 9.42 4.91
C ALA A 548 19.16 8.01 4.63
N LEU A 549 18.98 7.54 3.41
CA LEU A 549 19.56 6.28 2.98
C LEU A 549 20.89 6.53 2.25
N VAL A 550 21.87 5.69 2.54
CA VAL A 550 23.09 5.55 1.77
C VAL A 550 23.01 4.23 1.00
N ARG A 551 23.28 4.30 -0.28
CA ARG A 551 23.41 3.13 -1.15
C ARG A 551 24.87 2.69 -1.19
N ALA A 552 25.15 1.48 -0.68
CA ALA A 552 26.40 0.81 -0.90
C ALA A 552 26.34 0.01 -2.20
N ASN A 553 27.18 0.36 -3.16
CA ASN A 553 27.34 -0.36 -4.42
C ASN A 553 28.51 -1.33 -4.30
N LEU A 554 28.25 -2.62 -4.42
CA LEU A 554 29.24 -3.68 -4.43
C LEU A 554 29.56 -4.03 -5.89
N PHE A 555 30.78 -3.77 -6.33
CA PHE A 555 31.23 -4.04 -7.70
C PHE A 555 32.07 -5.31 -7.75
N PHE A 556 31.53 -6.36 -8.31
CA PHE A 556 32.21 -7.65 -8.51
C PHE A 556 32.82 -7.72 -9.91
N LYS A 557 34.09 -8.16 -9.98
CA LYS A 557 34.77 -8.47 -11.23
C LYS A 557 34.98 -9.98 -11.28
N ALA A 558 34.30 -10.67 -12.19
CA ALA A 558 34.43 -12.11 -12.34
C ALA A 558 35.63 -12.43 -13.22
N SER A 559 36.84 -12.55 -12.63
CA SER A 559 38.06 -12.93 -13.37
C SER A 559 37.97 -14.35 -13.97
N ASP A 560 37.44 -15.29 -13.18
CA ASP A 560 37.42 -16.72 -13.52
C ASP A 560 35.99 -17.26 -13.69
N GLY A 561 34.99 -16.43 -13.57
CA GLY A 561 33.60 -16.85 -13.43
C GLY A 561 33.32 -17.46 -12.05
N GLY A 562 32.10 -17.89 -11.83
CA GLY A 562 31.68 -18.51 -10.58
C GLY A 562 30.55 -17.75 -9.88
N PRO A 563 30.04 -18.25 -8.74
CA PRO A 563 28.94 -17.63 -8.05
C PRO A 563 29.39 -16.43 -7.23
N VAL A 564 28.57 -15.37 -7.25
CA VAL A 564 28.59 -14.31 -6.23
C VAL A 564 27.67 -14.72 -5.09
N HIS A 565 28.16 -14.57 -3.88
CA HIS A 565 27.41 -14.79 -2.64
C HIS A 565 27.33 -13.50 -1.86
N ILE A 566 26.12 -13.11 -1.47
CA ILE A 566 25.85 -11.94 -0.63
C ILE A 566 24.97 -12.42 0.51
N VAL A 567 25.38 -12.20 1.74
CA VAL A 567 24.57 -12.53 2.92
C VAL A 567 24.11 -11.23 3.56
N VAL A 568 22.81 -11.05 3.69
CA VAL A 568 22.16 -9.91 4.36
C VAL A 568 21.55 -10.44 5.64
N LYS A 569 21.94 -9.86 6.78
CA LYS A 569 21.45 -10.27 8.10
C LYS A 569 21.48 -9.09 9.09
N PRO A 570 20.80 -9.17 10.24
CA PRO A 570 20.97 -8.19 11.31
C PRO A 570 22.43 -8.15 11.81
N THR A 571 22.83 -7.01 12.35
CA THR A 571 24.17 -6.78 12.92
C THR A 571 24.45 -7.61 14.16
#